data_29fde5c0526c5d57e47f737bad96fa01
#
_entry.id   29fde5c0526c5d57e47f737bad96fa01
#
_cell.length_a   1.000
_cell.length_b   1.000
_cell.length_c   1.000
_cell.angle_alpha   90.00
_cell.angle_beta   90.00
_cell.angle_gamma   90.00
#
_symmetry.space_group_name_H-M   'P 1'
#
loop_
_entity.id
_entity.type
_entity.pdbx_description
1 polymer ?
#
loop_
_entity_poly.entity_id
_entity_poly.type
_entity_poly.pdbx_seq_one_letter_code
_entity_poly.pdbx_strand_id
1 'polypeptide(L)'
;MRRAAFVVLAALSSVAAPARACSCSPPGSPAQELAASTQVFVGKVTSVQRVVPRGAMRLDWLQGLIDDIRTLLVGRDGRRERAESRPYVLVTFAVQEQFKGPRASSLAVREAASSAECGYAFERGGRYVVYARSYQAHLVSGICSLTGRVNDPRAGLAQLRAGR
;
A
#
# COMPACT_ATOMS: atom_id res chain seq x y z
N MET A 1 29.49 -31.30 -30.10
CA MET A 1 28.94 -31.20 -28.74
C MET A 1 28.86 -29.74 -28.16
N ARG A 2 29.77 -28.80 -28.55
CA ARG A 2 29.72 -27.41 -28.04
C ARG A 2 28.55 -26.54 -28.55
N ARG A 3 27.98 -26.82 -29.74
CA ARG A 3 26.87 -26.03 -30.33
C ARG A 3 25.50 -26.34 -29.71
N ALA A 4 25.27 -27.52 -29.16
CA ALA A 4 24.01 -27.88 -28.49
C ALA A 4 23.84 -27.19 -27.12
N ALA A 5 24.93 -26.94 -26.38
CA ALA A 5 24.91 -26.28 -25.09
C ALA A 5 24.45 -24.81 -25.19
N PHE A 6 24.82 -24.09 -26.27
CA PHE A 6 24.41 -22.69 -26.46
C PHE A 6 22.93 -22.52 -26.78
N VAL A 7 22.31 -23.48 -27.49
CA VAL A 7 20.88 -23.40 -27.81
C VAL A 7 20.01 -23.64 -26.57
N VAL A 8 20.42 -24.52 -25.67
CA VAL A 8 19.70 -24.77 -24.41
C VAL A 8 19.77 -23.57 -23.48
N LEU A 9 20.93 -22.89 -23.43
CA LEU A 9 21.07 -21.68 -22.58
C LEU A 9 20.23 -20.51 -23.09
N ALA A 10 20.09 -20.33 -24.41
CA ALA A 10 19.26 -19.30 -25.03
C ALA A 10 17.76 -19.56 -24.84
N ALA A 11 17.32 -20.82 -24.78
CA ALA A 11 15.91 -21.17 -24.57
C ALA A 11 15.45 -20.93 -23.11
N LEU A 12 16.35 -20.99 -22.12
CA LEU A 12 16.03 -20.71 -20.72
C LEU A 12 15.87 -19.20 -20.41
N SER A 13 16.41 -18.31 -21.27
CA SER A 13 16.32 -16.85 -21.06
C SER A 13 14.95 -16.25 -21.44
N SER A 14 14.06 -16.99 -22.10
CA SER A 14 12.81 -16.47 -22.66
C SER A 14 11.60 -16.56 -21.70
N VAL A 15 11.75 -17.07 -20.49
CA VAL A 15 10.65 -17.22 -19.52
C VAL A 15 10.75 -16.20 -18.37
N ALA A 16 11.20 -14.99 -18.68
CA ALA A 16 11.01 -13.88 -17.73
C ALA A 16 9.54 -13.44 -17.79
N ALA A 17 8.67 -14.08 -17.00
CA ALA A 17 7.33 -13.57 -16.77
C ALA A 17 7.44 -12.11 -16.25
N PRO A 18 6.72 -11.15 -16.83
CA PRO A 18 6.75 -9.78 -16.33
C PRO A 18 6.35 -9.79 -14.86
N ALA A 19 7.27 -9.42 -13.98
CA ALA A 19 6.96 -9.21 -12.57
C ALA A 19 5.92 -8.08 -12.51
N ARG A 20 4.65 -8.43 -12.36
CA ARG A 20 3.58 -7.47 -12.12
C ARG A 20 3.82 -6.92 -10.71
N ALA A 21 4.50 -5.79 -10.65
CA ALA A 21 4.45 -4.89 -9.51
C ALA A 21 2.98 -4.53 -9.22
N CYS A 22 2.67 -3.58 -8.41
CA CYS A 22 1.31 -3.19 -8.07
C CYS A 22 0.40 -3.02 -9.32
N SER A 23 -0.79 -3.65 -9.32
CA SER A 23 -1.82 -3.48 -10.34
C SER A 23 -3.08 -2.91 -9.66
N CYS A 24 -3.46 -1.68 -10.02
CA CYS A 24 -4.67 -1.03 -9.53
C CYS A 24 -5.79 -1.12 -10.56
N SER A 25 -7.02 -1.35 -10.10
CA SER A 25 -8.19 -0.91 -10.87
C SER A 25 -8.21 0.62 -10.87
N PRO A 26 -8.64 1.29 -11.96
CA PRO A 26 -8.78 2.73 -11.96
C PRO A 26 -9.60 3.19 -10.76
N PRO A 27 -9.16 4.23 -10.02
CA PRO A 27 -9.95 4.77 -8.93
C PRO A 27 -11.25 5.38 -9.47
N GLY A 28 -12.29 5.35 -8.65
CA GLY A 28 -13.57 5.97 -8.98
C GLY A 28 -13.51 7.50 -8.97
N SER A 29 -14.68 8.14 -9.11
CA SER A 29 -14.81 9.57 -8.88
C SER A 29 -14.53 9.93 -7.41
N PRO A 30 -14.20 11.20 -7.08
CA PRO A 30 -14.01 11.63 -5.69
C PRO A 30 -15.21 11.29 -4.77
N ALA A 31 -16.42 11.34 -5.28
CA ALA A 31 -17.62 10.95 -4.53
C ALA A 31 -17.66 9.43 -4.24
N GLN A 32 -17.27 8.60 -5.22
CA GLN A 32 -17.20 7.16 -5.05
C GLN A 32 -16.08 6.76 -4.08
N GLU A 33 -14.91 7.38 -4.19
CA GLU A 33 -13.80 7.13 -3.26
C GLU A 33 -14.14 7.63 -1.84
N LEU A 34 -14.83 8.78 -1.71
CA LEU A 34 -15.36 9.25 -0.43
C LEU A 34 -16.32 8.21 0.18
N ALA A 35 -17.24 7.67 -0.61
CA ALA A 35 -18.18 6.66 -0.14
C ALA A 35 -17.46 5.37 0.31
N ALA A 36 -16.46 4.92 -0.43
CA ALA A 36 -15.72 3.68 -0.18
C ALA A 36 -14.67 3.79 0.94
N SER A 37 -14.25 5.00 1.32
CA SER A 37 -13.25 5.23 2.36
C SER A 37 -13.85 5.26 3.76
N THR A 38 -13.08 4.91 4.78
CA THR A 38 -13.44 5.03 6.20
C THR A 38 -13.13 6.43 6.73
N GLN A 39 -11.99 6.98 6.29
CA GLN A 39 -11.52 8.32 6.62
C GLN A 39 -11.14 9.05 5.34
N VAL A 40 -11.57 10.31 5.19
CA VAL A 40 -11.09 11.21 4.13
C VAL A 40 -10.75 12.56 4.74
N PHE A 41 -9.52 13.00 4.56
CA PHE A 41 -9.02 14.22 5.19
C PHE A 41 -7.92 14.90 4.38
N VAL A 42 -7.72 16.19 4.63
CA VAL A 42 -6.47 16.89 4.29
C VAL A 42 -5.58 16.88 5.51
N GLY A 43 -4.33 16.42 5.35
CA GLY A 43 -3.36 16.39 6.43
C GLY A 43 -1.97 16.80 5.98
N LYS A 44 -1.22 17.39 6.92
CA LYS A 44 0.22 17.62 6.78
C LYS A 44 0.98 16.47 7.42
N VAL A 45 1.90 15.87 6.70
CA VAL A 45 2.75 14.78 7.22
C VAL A 45 3.68 15.31 8.30
N THR A 46 3.57 14.76 9.49
CA THR A 46 4.43 15.09 10.65
C THR A 46 5.54 14.05 10.85
N SER A 47 5.25 12.78 10.54
CA SER A 47 6.21 11.69 10.69
C SER A 47 6.03 10.65 9.57
N VAL A 48 7.16 10.08 9.13
CA VAL A 48 7.23 8.92 8.22
C VAL A 48 8.21 7.95 8.85
N GLN A 49 7.74 6.77 9.26
CA GLN A 49 8.53 5.76 9.96
C GLN A 49 8.43 4.42 9.26
N ARG A 50 9.57 3.86 8.88
CA ARG A 50 9.63 2.47 8.40
C ARG A 50 9.59 1.52 9.59
N VAL A 51 8.62 0.66 9.62
CA VAL A 51 8.44 -0.35 10.68
C VAL A 51 8.78 -1.72 10.09
N VAL A 52 9.73 -2.40 10.71
CA VAL A 52 10.09 -3.78 10.39
C VAL A 52 9.66 -4.64 11.58
N PRO A 53 8.60 -5.44 11.46
CA PRO A 53 8.15 -6.31 12.54
C PRO A 53 9.24 -7.27 12.99
N ARG A 54 9.32 -7.54 14.30
CA ARG A 54 10.26 -8.52 14.84
C ARG A 54 9.91 -9.89 14.29
N GLY A 55 10.83 -10.51 13.57
CA GLY A 55 10.64 -11.81 12.88
C GLY A 55 10.78 -11.74 11.36
N ALA A 56 10.68 -10.56 10.75
CA ALA A 56 10.87 -10.39 9.31
C ALA A 56 12.33 -10.61 8.83
N MET A 57 13.28 -10.77 9.73
CA MET A 57 14.72 -10.89 9.43
C MET A 57 15.29 -12.32 9.57
N ARG A 58 14.47 -13.36 9.67
CA ARG A 58 14.97 -14.74 9.74
C ARG A 58 14.84 -15.43 8.38
N LEU A 59 15.99 -15.69 7.73
CA LEU A 59 16.19 -16.64 6.62
C LEU A 59 15.04 -16.67 5.60
N ASP A 60 14.89 -15.59 4.83
CA ASP A 60 13.76 -15.34 3.92
C ASP A 60 13.44 -16.49 2.97
N TRP A 61 14.42 -17.27 2.52
CA TRP A 61 14.17 -18.35 1.55
C TRP A 61 13.56 -19.62 2.18
N LEU A 62 14.03 -20.02 3.39
CA LEU A 62 13.47 -21.15 4.13
C LEU A 62 12.07 -20.82 4.68
N GLN A 63 11.89 -19.59 5.15
CA GLN A 63 10.58 -19.10 5.60
C GLN A 63 9.58 -19.08 4.43
N GLY A 64 9.99 -18.69 3.23
CA GLY A 64 9.15 -18.73 2.04
C GLY A 64 8.65 -20.14 1.72
N LEU A 65 9.53 -21.13 1.79
CA LEU A 65 9.18 -22.54 1.53
C LEU A 65 8.24 -23.12 2.60
N ILE A 66 8.51 -22.84 3.88
CA ILE A 66 7.67 -23.28 5.01
C ILE A 66 6.29 -22.62 4.94
N ASP A 67 6.24 -21.35 4.56
CA ASP A 67 5.02 -20.58 4.45
C ASP A 67 4.15 -21.01 3.25
N ASP A 68 4.75 -21.43 2.14
CA ASP A 68 4.01 -22.00 1.01
C ASP A 68 3.37 -23.35 1.35
N ILE A 69 4.10 -24.19 2.07
CA ILE A 69 3.58 -25.46 2.59
C ILE A 69 2.47 -25.22 3.62
N ARG A 70 2.64 -24.25 4.52
CA ARG A 70 1.67 -23.89 5.53
C ARG A 70 0.39 -23.28 4.94
N THR A 71 0.51 -22.48 3.88
CA THR A 71 -0.64 -21.90 3.15
C THR A 71 -1.46 -22.98 2.45
N LEU A 72 -0.83 -24.05 1.96
CA LEU A 72 -1.49 -25.23 1.40
C LEU A 72 -2.25 -26.04 2.46
N LEU A 73 -1.74 -26.09 3.70
CA LEU A 73 -2.29 -26.92 4.77
C LEU A 73 -3.29 -26.21 5.69
N VAL A 74 -3.16 -24.90 5.92
CA VAL A 74 -3.89 -24.15 6.97
C VAL A 74 -4.87 -23.09 6.42
N GLY A 75 -4.89 -22.84 5.13
CA GLY A 75 -5.88 -21.97 4.51
C GLY A 75 -5.73 -20.46 4.82
N ARG A 76 -6.88 -19.75 4.89
CA ARG A 76 -6.94 -18.27 4.91
C ARG A 76 -6.28 -17.56 6.10
N ASP A 77 -6.13 -18.21 7.24
CA ASP A 77 -5.58 -17.60 8.47
C ASP A 77 -4.08 -17.29 8.34
N GLY A 78 -3.32 -18.11 7.61
CA GLY A 78 -1.90 -17.83 7.34
C GLY A 78 -1.65 -16.56 6.51
N ARG A 79 -2.62 -16.10 5.72
CA ARG A 79 -2.50 -14.85 4.95
C ARG A 79 -2.59 -13.60 5.83
N ARG A 80 -3.37 -13.64 6.91
CA ARG A 80 -3.51 -12.51 7.85
C ARG A 80 -2.23 -12.31 8.63
N GLU A 81 -1.67 -13.37 9.18
CA GLU A 81 -0.41 -13.34 9.93
C GLU A 81 0.78 -12.88 9.07
N ARG A 82 0.81 -13.30 7.79
CA ARG A 82 1.81 -12.86 6.80
C ARG A 82 1.71 -11.36 6.47
N ALA A 83 0.51 -10.79 6.43
CA ALA A 83 0.31 -9.36 6.17
C ALA A 83 0.82 -8.49 7.34
N GLU A 84 0.72 -8.99 8.58
CA GLU A 84 1.21 -8.29 9.78
C GLU A 84 2.72 -8.37 9.94
N SER A 85 3.36 -9.42 9.42
CA SER A 85 4.81 -9.63 9.51
C SER A 85 5.62 -8.90 8.43
N ARG A 86 4.97 -8.30 7.43
CA ARG A 86 5.67 -7.55 6.37
C ARG A 86 6.11 -6.17 6.85
N PRO A 87 7.27 -5.67 6.38
CA PRO A 87 7.65 -4.28 6.59
C PRO A 87 6.57 -3.34 6.05
N TYR A 88 6.35 -2.22 6.74
CA TYR A 88 5.41 -1.19 6.33
C TYR A 88 5.94 0.20 6.69
N VAL A 89 5.31 1.23 6.16
CA VAL A 89 5.56 2.62 6.53
C VAL A 89 4.37 3.13 7.33
N LEU A 90 4.63 3.65 8.52
CA LEU A 90 3.65 4.35 9.33
C LEU A 90 3.81 5.85 9.08
N VAL A 91 2.76 6.48 8.56
CA VAL A 91 2.72 7.91 8.26
C VAL A 91 1.75 8.58 9.21
N THR A 92 2.23 9.57 9.97
CA THR A 92 1.39 10.36 10.88
C THR A 92 1.09 11.72 10.25
N PHE A 93 -0.17 12.12 10.32
CA PHE A 93 -0.67 13.38 9.77
C PHE A 93 -1.21 14.28 10.90
N ALA A 94 -0.90 15.56 10.85
CA ALA A 94 -1.71 16.59 11.49
C ALA A 94 -2.88 16.90 10.57
N VAL A 95 -4.11 16.60 11.02
CA VAL A 95 -5.34 16.80 10.23
C VAL A 95 -5.69 18.27 10.17
N GLN A 96 -5.93 18.78 8.96
CA GLN A 96 -6.29 20.17 8.70
C GLN A 96 -7.75 20.34 8.31
N GLU A 97 -8.26 19.43 7.47
CA GLU A 97 -9.66 19.35 7.08
C GLU A 97 -10.10 17.89 7.11
N GLN A 98 -11.33 17.64 7.51
CA GLN A 98 -11.85 16.28 7.53
C GLN A 98 -13.19 16.23 6.81
N PHE A 99 -13.32 15.34 5.81
CA PHE A 99 -14.49 15.16 4.97
C PHE A 99 -15.31 13.94 5.38
N LYS A 100 -14.67 12.90 5.94
CA LYS A 100 -15.34 11.69 6.41
C LYS A 100 -14.63 11.07 7.59
N GLY A 101 -15.41 10.38 8.44
CA GLY A 101 -14.98 9.65 9.61
C GLY A 101 -14.96 10.46 10.90
N PRO A 102 -14.63 9.85 12.05
CA PRO A 102 -14.52 10.52 13.33
C PRO A 102 -13.49 11.65 13.30
N ARG A 103 -13.82 12.78 13.92
CA ARG A 103 -12.91 13.93 13.99
C ARG A 103 -11.68 13.59 14.81
N ALA A 104 -10.51 13.93 14.28
CA ALA A 104 -9.23 13.73 14.93
C ALA A 104 -8.28 14.86 14.54
N SER A 105 -7.45 15.30 15.48
CA SER A 105 -6.37 16.27 15.20
C SER A 105 -5.14 15.60 14.57
N SER A 106 -4.99 14.30 14.77
CA SER A 106 -3.91 13.50 14.21
C SER A 106 -4.42 12.12 13.81
N LEU A 107 -3.94 11.61 12.68
CA LEU A 107 -4.25 10.28 12.17
C LEU A 107 -2.96 9.60 11.72
N ALA A 108 -2.85 8.30 12.01
CA ALA A 108 -1.79 7.45 11.51
C ALA A 108 -2.32 6.52 10.43
N VAL A 109 -1.63 6.47 9.31
CA VAL A 109 -1.97 5.62 8.15
C VAL A 109 -0.82 4.67 7.91
N ARG A 110 -1.14 3.39 7.75
CA ARG A 110 -0.19 2.35 7.40
C ARG A 110 -0.14 2.20 5.88
N GLU A 111 1.04 2.34 5.33
CA GLU A 111 1.34 2.16 3.90
C GLU A 111 2.16 0.90 3.67
N ALA A 112 2.03 0.31 2.50
CA ALA A 112 2.98 -0.71 2.06
C ALA A 112 4.40 -0.12 1.97
N ALA A 113 5.41 -0.97 2.16
CA ALA A 113 6.81 -0.52 2.26
C ALA A 113 7.37 0.07 0.97
N SER A 114 6.73 -0.19 -0.16
CA SER A 114 7.16 0.28 -1.48
C SER A 114 5.99 0.49 -2.44
N SER A 115 6.22 1.24 -3.52
CA SER A 115 5.25 1.41 -4.61
C SER A 115 4.98 0.12 -5.38
N ALA A 116 5.94 -0.82 -5.39
CA ALA A 116 5.75 -2.16 -5.95
C ALA A 116 4.69 -2.98 -5.19
N GLU A 117 4.44 -2.64 -3.93
CA GLU A 117 3.41 -3.20 -3.06
C GLU A 117 2.18 -2.27 -2.92
N CYS A 118 2.01 -1.33 -3.84
CA CYS A 118 0.94 -0.32 -3.87
C CYS A 118 1.00 0.77 -2.77
N GLY A 119 2.12 0.93 -2.06
CA GLY A 119 2.30 2.01 -1.09
C GLY A 119 2.43 3.37 -1.75
N TYR A 120 1.86 4.40 -1.14
CA TYR A 120 2.04 5.79 -1.54
C TYR A 120 3.27 6.40 -0.84
N ALA A 121 4.12 7.07 -1.61
CA ALA A 121 5.33 7.71 -1.07
C ALA A 121 5.00 9.11 -0.50
N PHE A 122 4.72 9.17 0.79
CA PHE A 122 4.52 10.43 1.50
C PHE A 122 5.84 11.08 1.89
N GLU A 123 5.90 12.41 1.80
CA GLU A 123 7.04 13.20 2.21
C GLU A 123 6.73 14.01 3.48
N ARG A 124 7.65 14.00 4.44
CA ARG A 124 7.52 14.80 5.67
C ARG A 124 7.33 16.29 5.35
N GLY A 125 6.37 16.93 6.00
CA GLY A 125 6.00 18.32 5.77
C GLY A 125 5.05 18.53 4.57
N GLY A 126 4.90 17.53 3.68
CA GLY A 126 3.97 17.57 2.57
C GLY A 126 2.51 17.59 3.03
N ARG A 127 1.63 18.17 2.19
CA ARG A 127 0.17 18.23 2.41
C ARG A 127 -0.53 17.36 1.39
N TYR A 128 -1.44 16.51 1.86
CA TYR A 128 -2.11 15.52 1.04
C TYR A 128 -3.60 15.45 1.33
N VAL A 129 -4.38 15.15 0.31
CA VAL A 129 -5.72 14.59 0.44
C VAL A 129 -5.53 13.09 0.61
N VAL A 130 -6.05 12.52 1.67
CA VAL A 130 -5.87 11.10 2.01
C VAL A 130 -7.22 10.42 2.03
N TYR A 131 -7.37 9.39 1.21
CA TYR A 131 -8.49 8.46 1.20
C TYR A 131 -8.04 7.17 1.87
N ALA A 132 -8.40 6.99 3.14
CA ALA A 132 -7.98 5.84 3.92
C ALA A 132 -9.14 4.89 4.20
N ARG A 133 -8.87 3.60 4.14
CA ARG A 133 -9.80 2.52 4.46
C ARG A 133 -9.36 1.82 5.72
N SER A 134 -10.30 1.29 6.48
CA SER A 134 -9.99 0.44 7.62
C SER A 134 -9.63 -0.95 7.13
N TYR A 135 -8.46 -1.44 7.53
CA TYR A 135 -8.03 -2.81 7.30
C TYR A 135 -7.44 -3.36 8.60
N GLN A 136 -8.06 -4.42 9.12
CA GLN A 136 -7.80 -4.89 10.48
C GLN A 136 -7.99 -3.72 11.47
N ALA A 137 -7.06 -3.43 12.36
CA ALA A 137 -7.15 -2.31 13.30
C ALA A 137 -6.47 -1.02 12.80
N HIS A 138 -6.09 -0.94 11.50
CA HIS A 138 -5.30 0.15 10.94
C HIS A 138 -6.04 0.89 9.84
N LEU A 139 -5.76 2.19 9.69
CA LEU A 139 -6.06 2.92 8.47
C LEU A 139 -4.98 2.61 7.45
N VAL A 140 -5.38 2.26 6.24
CA VAL A 140 -4.49 1.99 5.11
C VAL A 140 -4.86 2.88 3.93
N SER A 141 -3.88 3.29 3.15
CA SER A 141 -4.07 3.99 1.89
C SER A 141 -3.13 3.40 0.84
N GLY A 142 -2.93 4.03 -0.29
CA GLY A 142 -2.01 3.59 -1.32
C GLY A 142 -2.25 4.27 -2.65
N ILE A 143 -1.42 3.94 -3.63
CA ILE A 143 -1.48 4.50 -4.99
C ILE A 143 -2.74 4.11 -5.76
N CYS A 144 -3.50 3.12 -5.29
CA CYS A 144 -4.73 2.65 -5.90
C CYS A 144 -5.99 3.44 -5.47
N SER A 145 -5.83 4.51 -4.71
CA SER A 145 -6.87 5.45 -4.33
C SER A 145 -6.62 6.83 -4.95
N LEU A 146 -7.53 7.77 -4.75
CA LEU A 146 -7.33 9.17 -5.13
C LEU A 146 -6.43 9.93 -4.14
N THR A 147 -5.76 9.23 -3.22
CA THR A 147 -4.77 9.85 -2.33
C THR A 147 -3.69 10.54 -3.14
N GLY A 148 -3.45 11.83 -2.86
CA GLY A 148 -2.51 12.65 -3.62
C GLY A 148 -2.19 13.97 -2.93
N ARG A 149 -1.24 14.72 -3.48
CA ARG A 149 -0.93 16.08 -2.99
C ARG A 149 -2.14 16.99 -3.14
N VAL A 150 -2.28 17.97 -2.25
CA VAL A 150 -3.43 18.91 -2.25
C VAL A 150 -3.54 19.72 -3.54
N ASN A 151 -2.47 19.87 -4.30
CA ASN A 151 -2.43 20.54 -5.60
C ASN A 151 -2.60 19.58 -6.81
N ASP A 152 -2.71 18.27 -6.57
CA ASP A 152 -3.04 17.31 -7.62
C ASP A 152 -4.56 17.35 -7.89
N PRO A 153 -5.00 17.76 -9.09
CA PRO A 153 -6.43 17.82 -9.40
C PRO A 153 -7.11 16.44 -9.30
N ARG A 154 -6.38 15.35 -9.50
CA ARG A 154 -6.90 13.97 -9.37
C ARG A 154 -7.29 13.62 -7.94
N ALA A 155 -6.67 14.26 -6.93
CA ALA A 155 -7.04 14.06 -5.54
C ALA A 155 -8.44 14.61 -5.18
N GLY A 156 -9.09 15.35 -6.08
CA GLY A 156 -10.50 15.73 -5.96
C GLY A 156 -10.82 16.71 -4.84
N LEU A 157 -9.85 17.48 -4.33
CA LEU A 157 -10.06 18.38 -3.18
C LEU A 157 -11.17 19.43 -3.44
N ALA A 158 -11.23 19.99 -4.67
CA ALA A 158 -12.26 20.96 -5.01
C ALA A 158 -13.67 20.35 -4.95
N GLN A 159 -13.82 19.13 -5.44
CA GLN A 159 -15.09 18.39 -5.42
C GLN A 159 -15.48 18.01 -3.98
N LEU A 160 -14.53 17.60 -3.14
CA LEU A 160 -14.80 17.32 -1.73
C LEU A 160 -15.29 18.55 -0.97
N ARG A 161 -14.74 19.74 -1.28
CA ARG A 161 -15.16 21.00 -0.65
C ARG A 161 -16.53 21.46 -1.14
N ALA A 162 -16.84 21.26 -2.43
CA ALA A 162 -18.12 21.62 -3.01
C ALA A 162 -19.30 20.73 -2.53
N GLY A 163 -19.00 19.52 -2.07
CA GLY A 163 -20.00 18.56 -1.58
C GLY A 163 -20.28 18.63 -0.07
N ARG A 164 -19.80 19.66 0.63
CA ARG A 164 -20.05 19.93 2.06
C ARG A 164 -21.34 20.67 2.32
#